data_abfd11079877b8bc4a2782110c4bc21b
#
_entry.id   abfd11079877b8bc4a2782110c4bc21b
#
_cell.length_a   1.000
_cell.length_b   1.000
_cell.length_c   1.000
_cell.angle_alpha   90.00
_cell.angle_beta   90.00
_cell.angle_gamma   90.00
#
_symmetry.space_group_name_H-M   'P 1'
#
loop_
_entity.id
_entity.type
_entity.pdbx_description
1 polymer ?
#
loop_
_entity_poly.entity_id
_entity_poly.type
_entity_poly.pdbx_seq_one_letter_code
_entity_poly.pdbx_strand_id
1 'polypeptide(L)'
;KINDLVGGSNLVDYKDVGYISPSSLRYAKVLSDILVLFRKKKFKKIAEIGTGYGGQFLILDQFLDFSNYYFFDLKEVLLFCEKYLDNYLIRNSFKTLHINNFNGEEKFDLVISNYAFSELPSELQKIYLRKVIKLSKRGYLTMNSGKKNSIFQGDYLSLDQIKKEIPFIKINNETPKDFVHQGNYVISWEK
;
A
#
# COMPACT_ATOMS: atom_id res chain seq x y z
N LYS A 1 -7.45 10.89 11.97
CA LYS A 1 -6.93 12.28 12.06
C LYS A 1 -5.48 12.37 12.54
N ILE A 2 -4.89 11.28 13.07
CA ILE A 2 -3.52 11.30 13.59
C ILE A 2 -2.50 11.75 12.54
N ASN A 3 -2.64 11.31 11.29
CA ASN A 3 -1.75 11.69 10.19
C ASN A 3 -1.76 13.19 9.85
N ASP A 4 -2.76 13.92 10.32
CA ASP A 4 -2.96 15.33 9.96
C ASP A 4 -2.41 16.29 11.02
N LEU A 5 -1.77 15.75 12.07
CA LEU A 5 -1.20 16.56 13.16
C LEU A 5 0.13 17.22 12.78
N VAL A 6 0.87 16.65 11.85
CA VAL A 6 2.20 17.10 11.42
C VAL A 6 2.22 17.23 9.89
N GLY A 7 3.01 18.19 9.39
CA GLY A 7 3.25 18.34 7.94
C GLY A 7 2.31 19.30 7.21
N GLY A 8 1.40 19.99 7.91
CA GLY A 8 0.56 21.03 7.31
C GLY A 8 -0.42 20.50 6.27
N SER A 9 -1.07 19.38 6.54
CA SER A 9 -2.05 18.76 5.64
C SER A 9 -3.20 19.69 5.28
N ASN A 10 -3.58 19.73 4.00
CA ASN A 10 -4.80 20.38 3.56
C ASN A 10 -6.02 19.59 4.03
N LEU A 11 -6.76 20.15 4.98
CA LEU A 11 -7.95 19.52 5.55
C LEU A 11 -9.20 19.91 4.77
N VAL A 12 -10.07 18.93 4.54
CA VAL A 12 -11.39 19.13 3.92
C VAL A 12 -12.43 18.75 4.97
N ASP A 13 -13.51 19.54 5.02
CA ASP A 13 -14.66 19.22 5.90
C ASP A 13 -15.55 18.18 5.21
N TYR A 14 -15.57 16.99 5.75
CA TYR A 14 -16.46 15.92 5.30
C TYR A 14 -17.64 15.80 6.27
N LYS A 15 -18.87 15.88 5.75
CA LYS A 15 -20.07 15.61 6.53
C LYS A 15 -19.92 14.30 7.30
N ASP A 16 -20.28 14.28 8.55
CA ASP A 16 -20.22 13.14 9.48
C ASP A 16 -18.80 12.70 9.92
N VAL A 17 -17.73 13.23 9.33
CA VAL A 17 -16.33 12.94 9.69
C VAL A 17 -15.63 14.18 10.27
N GLY A 18 -15.98 15.36 9.76
CA GLY A 18 -15.33 16.64 10.06
C GLY A 18 -14.01 16.80 9.30
N TYR A 19 -13.17 17.72 9.75
CA TYR A 19 -11.92 18.07 9.10
C TYR A 19 -10.91 16.91 9.11
N ILE A 20 -10.50 16.46 7.92
CA ILE A 20 -9.52 15.40 7.69
C ILE A 20 -8.90 15.58 6.29
N SER A 21 -7.63 15.19 6.12
CA SER A 21 -7.03 15.19 4.78
C SER A 21 -7.58 14.07 3.90
N PRO A 22 -7.69 14.28 2.58
CA PRO A 22 -8.07 13.22 1.64
C PRO A 22 -7.16 11.99 1.72
N SER A 23 -5.87 12.19 1.99
CA SER A 23 -4.90 11.10 2.16
C SER A 23 -5.21 10.24 3.38
N SER A 24 -5.47 10.85 4.55
CA SER A 24 -5.84 10.14 5.76
C SER A 24 -7.14 9.37 5.59
N LEU A 25 -8.11 9.93 4.87
CA LEU A 25 -9.36 9.25 4.57
C LEU A 25 -9.14 8.03 3.66
N ARG A 26 -8.25 8.15 2.68
CA ARG A 26 -7.84 7.01 1.82
C ARG A 26 -7.18 5.91 2.64
N TYR A 27 -6.27 6.22 3.53
CA TYR A 27 -5.62 5.23 4.39
C TYR A 27 -6.61 4.52 5.31
N ALA A 28 -7.59 5.24 5.86
CA ALA A 28 -8.67 4.64 6.63
C ALA A 28 -9.53 3.69 5.77
N LYS A 29 -9.79 4.06 4.51
CA LYS A 29 -10.49 3.20 3.53
C LYS A 29 -9.70 1.91 3.25
N VAL A 30 -8.39 1.98 3.04
CA VAL A 30 -7.53 0.81 2.84
C VAL A 30 -7.59 -0.12 4.06
N LEU A 31 -7.50 0.42 5.28
CA LEU A 31 -7.69 -0.36 6.50
C LEU A 31 -9.06 -1.06 6.52
N SER A 32 -10.13 -0.34 6.21
CA SER A 32 -11.48 -0.91 6.14
C SER A 32 -11.57 -2.08 5.16
N ASP A 33 -11.00 -1.93 3.97
CA ASP A 33 -10.97 -3.00 2.95
C ASP A 33 -10.18 -4.22 3.44
N ILE A 34 -9.03 -4.02 4.06
CA ILE A 34 -8.20 -5.10 4.62
C ILE A 34 -8.99 -5.87 5.68
N LEU A 35 -9.69 -5.16 6.57
CA LEU A 35 -10.52 -5.77 7.61
C LEU A 35 -11.69 -6.58 7.03
N VAL A 36 -12.29 -6.11 5.94
CA VAL A 36 -13.38 -6.81 5.24
C VAL A 36 -12.88 -8.02 4.47
N LEU A 37 -11.81 -7.84 3.70
CA LEU A 37 -11.25 -8.91 2.84
C LEU A 37 -10.63 -10.05 3.64
N PHE A 38 -9.96 -9.72 4.74
CA PHE A 38 -9.17 -10.67 5.52
C PHE A 38 -9.68 -10.81 6.94
N ARG A 39 -10.99 -10.92 7.10
CA ARG A 39 -11.71 -11.01 8.39
C ARG A 39 -11.04 -11.98 9.36
N LYS A 40 -10.87 -11.55 10.62
CA LYS A 40 -10.30 -12.35 11.73
C LYS A 40 -8.86 -12.88 11.50
N LYS A 41 -8.17 -12.41 10.47
CA LYS A 41 -6.78 -12.82 10.23
C LYS A 41 -5.83 -11.94 11.04
N LYS A 42 -4.78 -12.59 11.56
CA LYS A 42 -3.69 -11.88 12.23
C LYS A 42 -2.54 -11.69 11.23
N PHE A 43 -1.92 -10.55 11.31
CA PHE A 43 -0.74 -10.21 10.51
C PHE A 43 0.45 -10.06 11.46
N LYS A 44 1.51 -10.86 11.28
CA LYS A 44 2.76 -10.67 12.01
C LYS A 44 3.71 -9.77 11.27
N LYS A 45 3.81 -9.95 9.95
CA LYS A 45 4.72 -9.20 9.07
C LYS A 45 3.93 -8.59 7.92
N ILE A 46 3.95 -7.28 7.84
CA ILE A 46 3.31 -6.51 6.77
C ILE A 46 4.40 -5.83 5.95
N ALA A 47 4.28 -5.85 4.63
CA ALA A 47 5.13 -5.10 3.71
C ALA A 47 4.32 -4.02 3.00
N GLU A 48 4.87 -2.82 2.83
CA GLU A 48 4.31 -1.74 2.03
C GLU A 48 5.29 -1.35 0.93
N ILE A 49 4.78 -1.32 -0.31
CA ILE A 49 5.51 -0.88 -1.50
C ILE A 49 5.05 0.53 -1.84
N GLY A 50 5.97 1.50 -1.78
CA GLY A 50 5.63 2.91 -1.95
C GLY A 50 5.08 3.52 -0.66
N THR A 51 5.96 3.77 0.26
CA THR A 51 5.68 4.16 1.65
C THR A 51 5.21 5.61 1.77
N GLY A 52 5.69 6.49 0.88
CA GLY A 52 5.52 7.93 1.05
C GLY A 52 6.02 8.39 2.42
N TYR A 53 5.21 9.15 3.14
CA TYR A 53 5.57 9.64 4.48
C TYR A 53 5.23 8.66 5.63
N GLY A 54 4.71 7.45 5.34
CA GLY A 54 4.34 6.46 6.36
C GLY A 54 2.90 6.59 6.87
N GLY A 55 2.06 7.35 6.19
CA GLY A 55 0.70 7.61 6.65
C GLY A 55 -0.19 6.37 6.70
N GLN A 56 -0.04 5.41 5.79
CA GLN A 56 -0.77 4.15 5.85
C GLN A 56 -0.38 3.34 7.09
N PHE A 57 0.92 3.28 7.39
CA PHE A 57 1.42 2.62 8.59
C PHE A 57 0.81 3.20 9.86
N LEU A 58 0.78 4.53 10.03
CA LEU A 58 0.22 5.17 11.23
C LEU A 58 -1.24 4.77 11.47
N ILE A 59 -2.04 4.64 10.41
CA ILE A 59 -3.42 4.16 10.54
C ILE A 59 -3.43 2.68 10.95
N LEU A 60 -2.63 1.83 10.30
CA LEU A 60 -2.59 0.41 10.63
C LEU A 60 -2.06 0.16 12.05
N ASP A 61 -1.04 0.92 12.48
CA ASP A 61 -0.45 0.84 13.82
C ASP A 61 -1.46 1.10 14.94
N GLN A 62 -2.47 1.95 14.70
CA GLN A 62 -3.52 2.26 15.67
C GLN A 62 -4.54 1.12 15.83
N PHE A 63 -4.79 0.33 14.79
CA PHE A 63 -5.92 -0.58 14.72
C PHE A 63 -5.56 -2.05 14.58
N LEU A 64 -4.32 -2.36 14.21
CA LEU A 64 -3.86 -3.74 14.01
C LEU A 64 -2.70 -4.06 14.94
N ASP A 65 -2.67 -5.29 15.41
CA ASP A 65 -1.52 -5.85 16.11
C ASP A 65 -0.67 -6.65 15.12
N PHE A 66 0.58 -6.19 14.92
CA PHE A 66 1.57 -6.88 14.10
C PHE A 66 2.97 -6.76 14.74
N SER A 67 3.89 -7.64 14.37
CA SER A 67 5.23 -7.64 14.98
C SER A 67 6.18 -6.72 14.25
N ASN A 68 6.11 -6.69 12.91
CA ASN A 68 7.02 -5.92 12.09
C ASN A 68 6.33 -5.38 10.83
N TYR A 69 6.60 -4.15 10.50
CA TYR A 69 6.22 -3.51 9.26
C TYR A 69 7.46 -3.21 8.40
N TYR A 70 7.41 -3.53 7.12
CA TYR A 70 8.54 -3.37 6.21
C TYR A 70 8.18 -2.34 5.16
N PHE A 71 8.84 -1.21 5.20
CA PHE A 71 8.71 -0.14 4.24
C PHE A 71 9.66 -0.35 3.07
N PHE A 72 9.13 -0.39 1.86
CA PHE A 72 9.90 -0.47 0.62
C PHE A 72 9.70 0.80 -0.20
N ASP A 73 10.76 1.61 -0.34
CA ASP A 73 10.75 2.83 -1.13
C ASP A 73 12.18 3.23 -1.54
N LEU A 74 12.30 4.40 -2.17
CA LEU A 74 13.57 5.08 -2.42
C LEU A 74 14.20 5.50 -1.08
N LYS A 75 15.53 5.52 -1.04
CA LYS A 75 16.27 5.84 0.19
C LYS A 75 15.85 7.19 0.80
N GLU A 76 15.69 8.20 -0.04
CA GLU A 76 15.33 9.56 0.37
C GLU A 76 13.91 9.61 0.96
N VAL A 77 12.98 8.85 0.37
CA VAL A 77 11.60 8.71 0.87
C VAL A 77 11.57 7.99 2.21
N LEU A 78 12.38 6.94 2.37
CA LEU A 78 12.49 6.21 3.63
C LEU A 78 13.03 7.09 4.76
N LEU A 79 14.06 7.90 4.50
CA LEU A 79 14.58 8.87 5.48
C LEU A 79 13.53 9.92 5.87
N PHE A 80 12.73 10.38 4.90
CA PHE A 80 11.63 11.30 5.18
C PHE A 80 10.53 10.62 6.01
N CYS A 81 10.18 9.38 5.68
CA CYS A 81 9.23 8.57 6.43
C CYS A 81 9.67 8.40 7.90
N GLU A 82 10.91 7.99 8.15
CA GLU A 82 11.46 7.86 9.50
C GLU A 82 11.33 9.17 10.28
N LYS A 83 11.80 10.28 9.72
CA LYS A 83 11.67 11.62 10.32
C LYS A 83 10.23 12.02 10.64
N TYR A 84 9.29 11.66 9.76
CA TYR A 84 7.88 11.94 9.99
C TYR A 84 7.35 11.09 11.15
N LEU A 85 7.69 9.80 11.19
CA LEU A 85 7.26 8.86 12.22
C LEU A 85 7.82 9.17 13.60
N ASP A 86 8.99 9.81 13.70
CA ASP A 86 9.58 10.26 14.97
C ASP A 86 8.69 11.24 15.75
N ASN A 87 7.69 11.83 15.10
CA ASN A 87 6.71 12.71 15.78
C ASN A 87 5.57 11.95 16.47
N TYR A 88 5.55 10.62 16.41
CA TYR A 88 4.42 9.81 16.87
C TYR A 88 4.85 8.70 17.84
N LEU A 89 3.95 8.34 18.74
CA LEU A 89 4.10 7.14 19.56
C LEU A 89 3.71 5.92 18.71
N ILE A 90 4.70 5.17 18.29
CA ILE A 90 4.55 3.96 17.48
C ILE A 90 4.41 2.74 18.39
N ARG A 91 3.39 1.92 18.14
CA ARG A 91 3.10 0.70 18.92
C ARG A 91 3.85 -0.52 18.41
N ASN A 92 4.05 -0.63 17.11
CA ASN A 92 4.61 -1.79 16.45
C ASN A 92 5.97 -1.47 15.82
N SER A 93 6.84 -2.45 15.71
CA SER A 93 8.16 -2.27 15.09
C SER A 93 8.07 -2.10 13.58
N PHE A 94 8.96 -1.30 13.00
CA PHE A 94 9.11 -1.17 11.56
C PHE A 94 10.57 -1.25 11.10
N LYS A 95 10.76 -1.49 9.82
CA LYS A 95 12.06 -1.51 9.13
C LYS A 95 11.92 -0.82 7.78
N THR A 96 12.91 -0.03 7.41
CA THR A 96 13.02 0.64 6.11
C THR A 96 13.99 -0.11 5.22
N LEU A 97 13.61 -0.38 3.98
CA LEU A 97 14.38 -1.22 3.06
C LEU A 97 14.29 -0.69 1.62
N HIS A 98 15.44 -0.44 1.02
CA HIS A 98 15.49 -0.30 -0.43
C HIS A 98 15.45 -1.69 -1.09
N ILE A 99 14.65 -1.86 -2.14
CA ILE A 99 14.41 -3.18 -2.75
C ILE A 99 15.69 -3.88 -3.25
N ASN A 100 16.71 -3.13 -3.66
CA ASN A 100 17.98 -3.70 -4.10
C ASN A 100 18.76 -4.36 -2.94
N ASN A 101 18.56 -3.88 -1.71
CA ASN A 101 19.22 -4.40 -0.51
C ASN A 101 18.43 -5.55 0.13
N PHE A 102 17.26 -5.86 -0.39
CA PHE A 102 16.41 -6.94 0.11
C PHE A 102 16.73 -8.26 -0.62
N ASN A 103 17.11 -9.28 0.14
CA ASN A 103 17.48 -10.60 -0.41
C ASN A 103 16.30 -11.45 -0.90
N GLY A 104 15.05 -11.13 -0.47
CA GLY A 104 13.85 -11.86 -0.85
C GLY A 104 13.61 -13.15 -0.06
N GLU A 105 14.16 -13.29 1.13
CA GLU A 105 13.96 -14.49 1.98
C GLU A 105 12.79 -14.33 2.96
N GLU A 106 12.43 -13.09 3.28
CA GLU A 106 11.35 -12.80 4.22
C GLU A 106 9.98 -13.08 3.61
N LYS A 107 9.12 -13.75 4.40
CA LYS A 107 7.72 -14.01 4.03
C LYS A 107 6.81 -13.06 4.77
N PHE A 108 5.84 -12.50 4.05
CA PHE A 108 4.89 -11.53 4.60
C PHE A 108 3.50 -12.13 4.76
N ASP A 109 2.79 -11.73 5.80
CA ASP A 109 1.39 -12.10 5.97
C ASP A 109 0.47 -11.23 5.12
N LEU A 110 0.88 -9.99 4.86
CA LEU A 110 0.18 -9.02 4.02
C LEU A 110 1.19 -8.16 3.27
N VAL A 111 0.94 -7.88 1.99
CA VAL A 111 1.58 -6.79 1.24
C VAL A 111 0.55 -5.76 0.83
N ILE A 112 0.91 -4.49 0.95
CA ILE A 112 0.08 -3.34 0.59
C ILE A 112 0.85 -2.48 -0.42
N SER A 113 0.15 -1.92 -1.39
CA SER A 113 0.65 -0.81 -2.20
C SER A 113 -0.50 0.10 -2.62
N ASN A 114 -0.34 1.38 -2.36
CA ASN A 114 -1.31 2.41 -2.74
C ASN A 114 -0.80 3.12 -4.00
N TYR A 115 -1.11 2.56 -5.17
CA TYR A 115 -0.69 2.95 -6.52
C TYR A 115 0.80 2.77 -6.84
N ALA A 116 1.71 2.94 -5.89
CA ALA A 116 3.14 2.98 -6.15
C ALA A 116 3.62 1.79 -7.00
N PHE A 117 3.21 0.56 -6.68
CA PHE A 117 3.59 -0.61 -7.48
C PHE A 117 3.17 -0.47 -8.95
N SER A 118 2.00 0.10 -9.24
CA SER A 118 1.50 0.27 -10.60
C SER A 118 2.20 1.38 -11.39
N GLU A 119 2.92 2.26 -10.72
CA GLU A 119 3.65 3.39 -11.30
C GLU A 119 5.14 3.08 -11.53
N LEU A 120 5.62 1.94 -11.05
CA LEU A 120 7.00 1.50 -11.25
C LEU A 120 7.23 0.97 -12.67
N PRO A 121 8.40 1.19 -13.28
CA PRO A 121 8.79 0.53 -14.54
C PRO A 121 8.65 -0.99 -14.46
N SER A 122 8.32 -1.65 -15.57
CA SER A 122 8.00 -3.08 -15.62
C SER A 122 9.11 -3.97 -15.03
N GLU A 123 10.37 -3.63 -15.24
CA GLU A 123 11.49 -4.38 -14.66
C GLU A 123 11.52 -4.30 -13.13
N LEU A 124 11.23 -3.13 -12.57
CA LEU A 124 11.17 -2.98 -11.12
C LEU A 124 9.92 -3.67 -10.54
N GLN A 125 8.79 -3.63 -11.24
CA GLN A 125 7.60 -4.40 -10.88
C GLN A 125 7.91 -5.92 -10.83
N LYS A 126 8.68 -6.46 -11.78
CA LYS A 126 9.11 -7.88 -11.77
C LYS A 126 9.98 -8.20 -10.55
N ILE A 127 10.85 -7.29 -10.13
CA ILE A 127 11.66 -7.46 -8.92
C ILE A 127 10.76 -7.53 -7.68
N TYR A 128 9.81 -6.60 -7.52
CA TYR A 128 8.85 -6.61 -6.42
C TYR A 128 7.95 -7.83 -6.44
N LEU A 129 7.46 -8.25 -7.62
CA LEU A 129 6.69 -9.49 -7.75
C LEU A 129 7.46 -10.69 -7.20
N ARG A 130 8.72 -10.84 -7.59
CA ARG A 130 9.54 -11.98 -7.19
C ARG A 130 9.94 -11.94 -5.72
N LYS A 131 10.40 -10.78 -5.23
CA LYS A 131 11.02 -10.67 -3.90
C LYS A 131 10.02 -10.39 -2.77
N VAL A 132 8.87 -9.78 -3.06
CA VAL A 132 7.91 -9.32 -2.03
C VAL A 132 6.53 -9.93 -2.23
N ILE A 133 5.93 -9.70 -3.39
CA ILE A 133 4.52 -10.00 -3.62
C ILE A 133 4.26 -11.51 -3.64
N LYS A 134 5.08 -12.29 -4.35
CA LYS A 134 4.96 -13.76 -4.39
C LYS A 134 5.26 -14.45 -3.06
N LEU A 135 5.97 -13.79 -2.17
CA LEU A 135 6.29 -14.29 -0.82
C LEU A 135 5.23 -13.93 0.22
N SER A 136 4.22 -13.14 -0.15
CA SER A 136 3.15 -12.77 0.74
C SER A 136 1.98 -13.75 0.68
N LYS A 137 1.35 -14.01 1.84
CA LYS A 137 0.14 -14.83 1.95
C LYS A 137 -1.07 -14.08 1.40
N ARG A 138 -1.11 -12.76 1.62
CA ARG A 138 -2.22 -11.87 1.22
C ARG A 138 -1.68 -10.62 0.59
N GLY A 139 -2.50 -9.97 -0.20
CA GLY A 139 -2.15 -8.67 -0.74
C GLY A 139 -3.35 -7.80 -1.04
N TYR A 140 -3.07 -6.50 -0.98
CA TYR A 140 -3.98 -5.43 -1.34
C TYR A 140 -3.20 -4.37 -2.11
N LEU A 141 -3.42 -4.28 -3.41
CA LEU A 141 -2.76 -3.33 -4.29
C LEU A 141 -3.81 -2.47 -4.98
N THR A 142 -3.77 -1.16 -4.78
CA THR A 142 -4.51 -0.21 -5.63
C THR A 142 -3.68 0.09 -6.87
N MET A 143 -4.33 0.06 -8.02
CA MET A 143 -3.69 0.10 -9.33
C MET A 143 -4.31 1.18 -10.21
N ASN A 144 -3.48 1.92 -10.93
CA ASN A 144 -3.87 2.95 -11.91
C ASN A 144 -3.28 2.71 -13.31
N SER A 145 -2.56 1.62 -13.51
CA SER A 145 -1.95 1.19 -14.78
C SER A 145 -2.24 -0.29 -15.07
N GLY A 146 -1.75 -0.81 -16.18
CA GLY A 146 -1.79 -2.24 -16.53
C GLY A 146 -3.04 -2.73 -17.25
N LYS A 147 -4.10 -1.93 -17.36
CA LYS A 147 -5.27 -2.17 -18.23
C LYS A 147 -5.20 -1.30 -19.48
N LYS A 148 -5.84 -1.75 -20.58
CA LYS A 148 -5.90 -1.00 -21.85
C LYS A 148 -6.46 0.43 -21.70
N ASN A 149 -7.40 0.63 -20.79
CA ASN A 149 -8.05 1.90 -20.50
C ASN A 149 -7.52 2.58 -19.23
N SER A 150 -6.37 2.16 -18.74
CA SER A 150 -5.70 2.87 -17.63
C SER A 150 -5.22 4.24 -18.09
N ILE A 151 -5.24 5.20 -17.17
CA ILE A 151 -4.79 6.57 -17.42
C ILE A 151 -3.28 6.61 -17.68
N PHE A 152 -2.53 5.88 -16.88
CA PHE A 152 -1.10 5.76 -17.07
C PHE A 152 -0.79 4.68 -18.11
N GLN A 153 -0.25 5.13 -19.24
CA GLN A 153 0.27 4.28 -20.30
C GLN A 153 1.78 4.39 -20.30
N GLY A 154 2.48 3.28 -20.49
CA GLY A 154 3.95 3.26 -20.48
C GLY A 154 4.51 1.87 -20.27
N ASP A 155 5.74 1.80 -19.80
CA ASP A 155 6.44 0.54 -19.52
C ASP A 155 5.97 -0.06 -18.17
N TYR A 156 4.74 -0.57 -18.14
CA TYR A 156 4.14 -1.25 -16.99
C TYR A 156 3.76 -2.68 -17.35
N LEU A 157 3.77 -3.57 -16.35
CA LEU A 157 3.21 -4.90 -16.52
C LEU A 157 1.70 -4.80 -16.78
N SER A 158 1.24 -5.51 -17.80
CA SER A 158 -0.19 -5.67 -18.02
C SER A 158 -0.83 -6.51 -16.93
N LEU A 159 -2.13 -6.30 -16.72
CA LEU A 159 -2.89 -7.11 -15.77
C LEU A 159 -2.79 -8.61 -16.05
N ASP A 160 -2.71 -9.01 -17.33
CA ASP A 160 -2.57 -10.43 -17.72
C ASP A 160 -1.19 -10.98 -17.38
N GLN A 161 -0.13 -10.16 -17.46
CA GLN A 161 1.20 -10.54 -16.98
C GLN A 161 1.21 -10.71 -15.47
N ILE A 162 0.57 -9.81 -14.72
CA ILE A 162 0.45 -9.93 -13.26
C ILE A 162 -0.36 -11.19 -12.89
N LYS A 163 -1.46 -11.50 -13.59
CA LYS A 163 -2.25 -12.72 -13.38
C LYS A 163 -1.46 -14.00 -13.61
N LYS A 164 -0.57 -14.03 -14.59
CA LYS A 164 0.32 -15.18 -14.82
C LYS A 164 1.24 -15.44 -13.62
N GLU A 165 1.71 -14.37 -12.99
CA GLU A 165 2.60 -14.45 -11.84
C GLU A 165 1.86 -14.79 -10.52
N ILE A 166 0.59 -14.35 -10.41
CA ILE A 166 -0.27 -14.54 -9.23
C ILE A 166 -1.67 -14.99 -9.72
N PRO A 167 -1.87 -16.28 -10.05
CA PRO A 167 -3.09 -16.73 -10.75
C PRO A 167 -4.38 -16.67 -9.91
N PHE A 168 -4.27 -16.53 -8.59
CA PHE A 168 -5.41 -16.50 -7.67
C PHE A 168 -5.86 -15.09 -7.26
N ILE A 169 -5.45 -14.05 -7.97
CA ILE A 169 -5.87 -12.68 -7.67
C ILE A 169 -7.35 -12.45 -7.96
N LYS A 170 -7.97 -11.64 -7.10
CA LYS A 170 -9.29 -11.04 -7.31
C LYS A 170 -9.10 -9.59 -7.75
N ILE A 171 -9.93 -9.15 -8.67
CA ILE A 171 -9.87 -7.80 -9.22
C ILE A 171 -11.22 -7.15 -8.99
N ASN A 172 -11.21 -6.02 -8.31
CA ASN A 172 -12.37 -5.21 -8.04
C ASN A 172 -12.14 -3.78 -8.55
N ASN A 173 -13.20 -3.08 -8.91
CA ASN A 173 -13.08 -1.65 -9.12
C ASN A 173 -12.76 -0.96 -7.80
N GLU A 174 -11.97 0.10 -7.86
CA GLU A 174 -11.76 0.94 -6.69
C GLU A 174 -13.08 1.63 -6.31
N THR A 175 -13.38 1.69 -5.03
CA THR A 175 -14.56 2.38 -4.47
C THR A 175 -14.15 3.27 -3.31
N PRO A 176 -14.71 4.49 -3.19
CA PRO A 176 -15.57 5.17 -4.17
C PRO A 176 -14.85 5.36 -5.50
N LYS A 177 -15.62 5.42 -6.60
CA LYS A 177 -15.02 5.70 -7.90
C LYS A 177 -14.40 7.10 -7.88
N ASP A 178 -13.15 7.19 -8.29
CA ASP A 178 -12.53 8.47 -8.57
C ASP A 178 -13.16 9.04 -9.84
N PHE A 179 -13.73 10.24 -9.77
CA PHE A 179 -14.32 10.92 -10.92
C PHE A 179 -13.27 11.31 -11.95
N VAL A 180 -12.04 11.54 -11.53
CA VAL A 180 -10.92 11.96 -12.38
C VAL A 180 -10.21 10.72 -12.98
N HIS A 181 -10.14 9.61 -12.24
CA HIS A 181 -9.36 8.42 -12.57
C HIS A 181 -10.25 7.19 -12.74
N GLN A 182 -11.11 7.20 -13.76
CA GLN A 182 -12.09 6.13 -14.05
C GLN A 182 -11.45 4.80 -14.53
N GLY A 183 -10.42 4.35 -14.04
CA GLY A 183 -9.78 3.09 -14.50
C GLY A 183 -9.06 2.40 -13.37
N ASN A 184 -9.05 3.03 -12.21
CA ASN A 184 -8.41 2.49 -11.04
C ASN A 184 -9.10 1.22 -10.56
N TYR A 185 -8.33 0.30 -10.02
CA TYR A 185 -8.83 -0.99 -9.54
C TYR A 185 -7.97 -1.51 -8.39
N VAL A 186 -8.50 -2.48 -7.69
CA VAL A 186 -7.83 -3.16 -6.59
C VAL A 186 -7.55 -4.59 -7.00
N ILE A 187 -6.30 -5.02 -6.80
CA ILE A 187 -5.90 -6.42 -6.83
C ILE A 187 -5.81 -6.90 -5.38
N SER A 188 -6.48 -8.00 -5.06
CA SER A 188 -6.36 -8.66 -3.77
C SER A 188 -6.20 -10.17 -3.92
N TRP A 189 -5.57 -10.81 -2.95
CA TRP A 189 -5.47 -12.28 -2.88
C TRP A 189 -5.31 -12.77 -1.45
N GLU A 190 -5.62 -14.04 -1.25
CA GLU A 190 -5.30 -14.83 -0.08
C GLU A 190 -4.92 -16.25 -0.55
N LYS A 191 -3.75 -16.75 -0.07
CA LYS A 191 -3.26 -18.12 -0.27
C LYS A 191 -3.64 -19.01 0.89
#